data_1d4e152533f3065035ef3fdd8bc9fe9b
#
_entry.id   1d4e152533f3065035ef3fdd8bc9fe9b
#
_cell.length_a   1.000
_cell.length_b   1.000
_cell.length_c   1.000
_cell.angle_alpha   90.00
_cell.angle_beta   90.00
_cell.angle_gamma   90.00
#
_symmetry.space_group_name_H-M   'P 1'
#
loop_
_entity.id
_entity.type
_entity.pdbx_description
1 polymer ?
#
loop_
_entity_poly.entity_id
_entity_poly.type
_entity_poly.pdbx_seq_one_letter_code
_entity_poly.pdbx_strand_id
1 'polypeptide(L)'
;MHLNRWLAIGLIPFFAAQAQEVSPVVSGNTHFAFDLYQKLAEGNQENVFFSPYSLSVALAMTARGASGPTLAEIQQVTHLDLPVAEIPAGFAELNQALTPEPVEGCEPLTLELANGYFSQKGFSLAPDYINELKNSFQAEASELDFAADPEAARGAINAWASQKTHDKIQEPVPQGGVDESTKLALLNAIYFKGNWQKPFDEAQSGPGHFTALSGKNLRGPMMHDPNRSLAYYRGSDYQAALLPYCGQAAMLVLLPDQGKFAEFESRLSPDLFKEAWGSLEETPVNLAVPRFKFTPESVALRETLRELGIVQAFGDDADFTAMRPEDDLKLQDVFHQAMVAVDEAGTEAAAVSAVAVGTRSMPAKPEVNLELNRSFIFAIVHPETQSLLFLGRLTDPAQGQ
;
A
#
# COMPACT_ATOMS: atom_id res chain seq x y z
N MET A 1 -27.56 5.77 -47.45
CA MET A 1 -27.71 6.49 -46.19
C MET A 1 -26.96 5.69 -45.10
N HIS A 2 -25.65 5.89 -44.96
CA HIS A 2 -24.80 5.22 -43.97
C HIS A 2 -24.48 6.25 -42.88
N LEU A 3 -25.04 6.07 -41.67
CA LEU A 3 -24.69 6.82 -40.50
C LEU A 3 -23.35 6.28 -39.95
N ASN A 4 -22.34 7.10 -40.04
CA ASN A 4 -21.07 6.93 -39.30
C ASN A 4 -21.34 7.17 -37.79
N ARG A 5 -21.30 6.10 -37.01
CA ARG A 5 -21.19 6.20 -35.54
C ARG A 5 -19.70 6.40 -35.20
N TRP A 6 -19.35 7.61 -34.85
CA TRP A 6 -18.07 7.91 -34.20
C TRP A 6 -18.09 7.29 -32.80
N LEU A 7 -17.22 6.32 -32.58
CA LEU A 7 -16.90 5.82 -31.24
C LEU A 7 -16.15 6.93 -30.51
N ALA A 8 -16.82 7.59 -29.60
CA ALA A 8 -16.19 8.41 -28.58
C ALA A 8 -15.49 7.42 -27.62
N ILE A 9 -14.16 7.41 -27.62
CA ILE A 9 -13.35 6.81 -26.56
C ILE A 9 -13.71 7.61 -25.31
N GLY A 10 -14.47 6.97 -24.41
CA GLY A 10 -14.94 7.58 -23.18
C GLY A 10 -13.75 7.91 -22.28
N LEU A 11 -13.38 9.18 -22.25
CA LEU A 11 -12.71 9.77 -21.10
C LEU A 11 -13.63 9.51 -19.91
N ILE A 12 -13.17 8.74 -18.92
CA ILE A 12 -13.85 8.64 -17.64
C ILE A 12 -13.95 10.08 -17.15
N PRO A 13 -15.16 10.64 -16.94
CA PRO A 13 -15.26 11.97 -16.44
C PRO A 13 -14.61 11.99 -15.06
N PHE A 14 -13.53 12.76 -14.91
CA PHE A 14 -13.01 13.09 -13.61
C PHE A 14 -14.13 13.78 -12.84
N PHE A 15 -14.72 13.07 -11.90
CA PHE A 15 -15.83 13.55 -11.09
C PHE A 15 -15.39 14.83 -10.39
N ALA A 16 -16.18 15.87 -10.59
CA ALA A 16 -16.30 16.91 -9.57
C ALA A 16 -16.73 16.18 -8.29
N ALA A 17 -15.80 15.99 -7.38
CA ALA A 17 -16.02 15.28 -6.15
C ALA A 17 -17.07 16.04 -5.34
N GLN A 18 -18.32 15.62 -5.44
CA GLN A 18 -19.19 15.74 -4.29
C GLN A 18 -18.43 15.03 -3.17
N ALA A 19 -18.25 15.71 -2.04
CA ALA A 19 -17.58 15.15 -0.87
C ALA A 19 -18.36 13.89 -0.45
N GLN A 20 -17.98 12.75 -1.03
CA GLN A 20 -18.48 11.46 -0.62
C GLN A 20 -17.90 11.25 0.77
N GLU A 21 -18.74 11.00 1.73
CA GLU A 21 -18.34 10.77 3.11
C GLU A 21 -17.44 9.53 3.11
N VAL A 22 -16.17 9.73 3.42
CA VAL A 22 -15.16 8.63 3.43
C VAL A 22 -15.57 7.66 4.54
N SER A 23 -15.60 6.36 4.23
CA SER A 23 -16.01 5.36 5.23
C SER A 23 -15.09 5.40 6.45
N PRO A 24 -15.60 5.09 7.66
CA PRO A 24 -14.78 5.08 8.87
C PRO A 24 -13.54 4.19 8.76
N VAL A 25 -13.65 3.04 8.05
CA VAL A 25 -12.53 2.13 7.81
C VAL A 25 -11.45 2.79 6.94
N VAL A 26 -11.83 3.51 5.89
CA VAL A 26 -10.88 4.23 5.02
C VAL A 26 -10.26 5.41 5.76
N SER A 27 -11.05 6.14 6.54
CA SER A 27 -10.54 7.23 7.39
C SER A 27 -9.53 6.72 8.41
N GLY A 28 -9.86 5.64 9.13
CA GLY A 28 -8.96 4.98 10.08
C GLY A 28 -7.67 4.52 9.43
N ASN A 29 -7.78 3.81 8.30
CA ASN A 29 -6.61 3.39 7.52
C ASN A 29 -5.71 4.57 7.13
N THR A 30 -6.29 5.70 6.73
CA THR A 30 -5.51 6.88 6.35
C THR A 30 -4.76 7.48 7.53
N HIS A 31 -5.39 7.63 8.70
CA HIS A 31 -4.71 8.12 9.90
C HIS A 31 -3.60 7.17 10.35
N PHE A 32 -3.90 5.87 10.46
CA PHE A 32 -2.92 4.85 10.80
C PHE A 32 -1.74 4.81 9.83
N ALA A 33 -2.00 4.99 8.52
CA ALA A 33 -0.96 5.03 7.50
C ALA A 33 0.08 6.11 7.76
N PHE A 34 -0.35 7.32 8.13
CA PHE A 34 0.58 8.43 8.40
C PHE A 34 1.26 8.30 9.77
N ASP A 35 0.56 7.83 10.79
CA ASP A 35 1.17 7.57 12.10
C ASP A 35 2.28 6.52 12.00
N LEU A 36 2.00 5.40 11.31
CA LEU A 36 2.98 4.35 11.07
C LEU A 36 4.13 4.83 10.18
N TYR A 37 3.82 5.60 9.12
CA TYR A 37 4.84 6.18 8.25
C TYR A 37 5.83 7.03 9.03
N GLN A 38 5.36 7.92 9.89
CA GLN A 38 6.22 8.78 10.69
C GLN A 38 7.18 7.96 11.58
N LYS A 39 6.69 6.85 12.14
CA LYS A 39 7.52 5.94 12.94
C LYS A 39 8.56 5.20 12.10
N LEU A 40 8.18 4.67 10.94
CA LEU A 40 9.11 3.96 10.04
C LEU A 40 10.14 4.89 9.40
N ALA A 41 9.82 6.17 9.24
CA ALA A 41 10.72 7.18 8.71
C ALA A 41 11.65 7.79 9.75
N GLU A 42 11.32 7.68 11.06
CA GLU A 42 12.05 8.30 12.15
C GLU A 42 13.50 7.78 12.22
N GLY A 43 14.48 8.70 12.13
CA GLY A 43 15.91 8.35 12.15
C GLY A 43 16.42 7.55 10.95
N ASN A 44 15.56 7.23 10.00
CA ASN A 44 15.86 6.46 8.80
C ASN A 44 16.06 7.40 7.61
N GLN A 45 17.02 7.12 6.73
CA GLN A 45 17.25 7.86 5.46
C GLN A 45 17.03 7.01 4.22
N GLU A 46 16.68 5.74 4.41
CA GLU A 46 16.47 4.78 3.33
C GLU A 46 15.08 4.88 2.72
N ASN A 47 14.87 4.17 1.63
CA ASN A 47 13.53 4.00 1.07
C ASN A 47 12.61 3.33 2.10
N VAL A 48 11.35 3.78 2.14
CA VAL A 48 10.29 3.18 2.95
C VAL A 48 9.16 2.79 2.01
N PHE A 49 8.61 1.60 2.19
CA PHE A 49 7.43 1.16 1.47
C PHE A 49 6.68 0.09 2.26
N PHE A 50 5.40 0.31 2.49
CA PHE A 50 4.54 -0.62 3.19
C PHE A 50 3.09 -0.48 2.73
N SER A 51 2.24 -1.41 3.12
CA SER A 51 0.80 -1.34 2.87
C SER A 51 0.05 -1.06 4.17
N PRO A 52 -0.41 0.16 4.39
CA PRO A 52 -1.25 0.48 5.54
C PRO A 52 -2.57 -0.29 5.51
N TYR A 53 -3.17 -0.45 4.33
CA TYR A 53 -4.41 -1.19 4.16
C TYR A 53 -4.29 -2.64 4.64
N SER A 54 -3.25 -3.31 4.21
CA SER A 54 -2.93 -4.69 4.57
C SER A 54 -2.75 -4.84 6.09
N LEU A 55 -2.01 -3.92 6.71
CA LEU A 55 -1.81 -3.89 8.16
C LEU A 55 -3.09 -3.55 8.93
N SER A 56 -3.90 -2.61 8.41
CA SER A 56 -5.21 -2.30 9.01
C SER A 56 -6.12 -3.53 9.01
N VAL A 57 -6.12 -4.34 7.94
CA VAL A 57 -6.86 -5.60 7.89
C VAL A 57 -6.36 -6.59 8.95
N ALA A 58 -5.03 -6.78 9.08
CA ALA A 58 -4.46 -7.67 10.08
C ALA A 58 -4.80 -7.24 11.51
N LEU A 59 -4.68 -5.94 11.80
CA LEU A 59 -5.02 -5.40 13.12
C LEU A 59 -6.53 -5.41 13.38
N ALA A 60 -7.37 -5.23 12.36
CA ALA A 60 -8.83 -5.38 12.49
C ALA A 60 -9.25 -6.82 12.82
N MET A 61 -8.61 -7.82 12.20
CA MET A 61 -8.80 -9.23 12.59
C MET A 61 -8.41 -9.45 14.04
N THR A 62 -7.28 -8.88 14.48
CA THR A 62 -6.80 -8.97 15.85
C THR A 62 -7.76 -8.28 16.82
N ALA A 63 -8.24 -7.08 16.51
CA ALA A 63 -9.23 -6.33 17.29
C ALA A 63 -10.52 -7.14 17.49
N ARG A 64 -10.96 -7.85 16.45
CA ARG A 64 -12.17 -8.66 16.50
C ARG A 64 -12.07 -9.85 17.48
N GLY A 65 -10.85 -10.31 17.73
CA GLY A 65 -10.57 -11.35 18.74
C GLY A 65 -10.20 -10.82 20.11
N ALA A 66 -10.04 -9.52 20.27
CA ALA A 66 -9.62 -8.86 21.49
C ALA A 66 -10.82 -8.34 22.32
N SER A 67 -10.58 -8.10 23.59
CA SER A 67 -11.55 -7.53 24.55
C SER A 67 -10.86 -6.48 25.43
N GLY A 68 -11.67 -5.73 26.19
CA GLY A 68 -11.17 -4.80 27.20
C GLY A 68 -10.12 -3.81 26.71
N PRO A 69 -9.07 -3.56 27.50
CA PRO A 69 -8.01 -2.62 27.14
C PRO A 69 -7.22 -3.04 25.89
N THR A 70 -7.02 -4.33 25.65
CA THR A 70 -6.35 -4.84 24.42
C THR A 70 -7.08 -4.39 23.17
N LEU A 71 -8.40 -4.53 23.12
CA LEU A 71 -9.23 -4.03 22.04
C LEU A 71 -9.14 -2.50 21.91
N ALA A 72 -9.24 -1.78 23.04
CA ALA A 72 -9.23 -0.31 23.04
C ALA A 72 -7.93 0.26 22.48
N GLU A 73 -6.76 -0.31 22.83
CA GLU A 73 -5.47 0.11 22.30
C GLU A 73 -5.39 -0.14 20.77
N ILE A 74 -5.83 -1.29 20.28
CA ILE A 74 -5.82 -1.59 18.85
C ILE A 74 -6.72 -0.61 18.09
N GLN A 75 -7.96 -0.39 18.55
CA GLN A 75 -8.88 0.56 17.90
C GLN A 75 -8.34 1.99 17.91
N GLN A 76 -7.73 2.43 19.01
CA GLN A 76 -7.14 3.76 19.12
C GLN A 76 -6.01 3.95 18.10
N VAL A 77 -5.08 3.00 18.00
CA VAL A 77 -3.92 3.11 17.10
C VAL A 77 -4.32 2.98 15.63
N THR A 78 -5.30 2.13 15.34
CA THR A 78 -5.82 1.94 13.97
C THR A 78 -6.87 2.98 13.59
N HIS A 79 -7.24 3.88 14.50
CA HIS A 79 -8.32 4.87 14.33
C HIS A 79 -9.64 4.23 13.85
N LEU A 80 -9.91 3.00 14.25
CA LEU A 80 -11.16 2.29 13.94
C LEU A 80 -12.26 2.72 14.92
N ASP A 81 -12.82 3.89 14.67
CA ASP A 81 -13.93 4.44 15.48
C ASP A 81 -15.27 3.80 15.07
N LEU A 82 -15.36 2.48 15.28
CA LEU A 82 -16.51 1.65 14.98
C LEU A 82 -16.76 0.67 16.14
N PRO A 83 -18.02 0.32 16.43
CA PRO A 83 -18.32 -0.83 17.28
C PRO A 83 -17.58 -2.07 16.75
N VAL A 84 -16.94 -2.83 17.63
CA VAL A 84 -16.14 -4.00 17.23
C VAL A 84 -16.92 -5.00 16.37
N ALA A 85 -18.23 -5.12 16.59
CA ALA A 85 -19.10 -5.98 15.79
C ALA A 85 -19.33 -5.49 14.35
N GLU A 86 -19.07 -4.21 14.06
CA GLU A 86 -19.25 -3.61 12.75
C GLU A 86 -17.95 -3.59 11.92
N ILE A 87 -16.79 -3.78 12.56
CA ILE A 87 -15.48 -3.82 11.90
C ILE A 87 -15.46 -4.82 10.73
N PRO A 88 -15.90 -6.08 10.88
CA PRO A 88 -15.87 -7.06 9.79
C PRO A 88 -16.70 -6.65 8.58
N ALA A 89 -17.88 -6.06 8.82
CA ALA A 89 -18.76 -5.59 7.74
C ALA A 89 -18.12 -4.42 6.96
N GLY A 90 -17.51 -3.46 7.68
CA GLY A 90 -16.83 -2.33 7.06
C GLY A 90 -15.65 -2.76 6.17
N PHE A 91 -14.84 -3.74 6.61
CA PHE A 91 -13.76 -4.27 5.78
C PHE A 91 -14.28 -5.14 4.62
N ALA A 92 -15.35 -5.91 4.81
CA ALA A 92 -15.96 -6.67 3.72
C ALA A 92 -16.50 -5.76 2.61
N GLU A 93 -17.14 -4.64 2.97
CA GLU A 93 -17.60 -3.62 2.02
C GLU A 93 -16.41 -2.98 1.27
N LEU A 94 -15.36 -2.60 2.00
CA LEU A 94 -14.17 -2.03 1.39
C LEU A 94 -13.48 -3.05 0.47
N ASN A 95 -13.33 -4.30 0.87
CA ASN A 95 -12.76 -5.37 0.03
C ASN A 95 -13.55 -5.54 -1.27
N GLN A 96 -14.88 -5.45 -1.19
CA GLN A 96 -15.72 -5.51 -2.38
C GLN A 96 -15.46 -4.32 -3.31
N ALA A 97 -15.38 -3.10 -2.76
CA ALA A 97 -15.10 -1.89 -3.52
C ALA A 97 -13.69 -1.91 -4.17
N LEU A 98 -12.72 -2.55 -3.52
CA LEU A 98 -11.34 -2.68 -4.01
C LEU A 98 -11.16 -3.85 -5.00
N THR A 99 -12.18 -4.67 -5.23
CA THR A 99 -12.09 -5.78 -6.20
C THR A 99 -11.95 -5.21 -7.61
N PRO A 100 -10.84 -5.51 -8.33
CA PRO A 100 -10.60 -4.91 -9.63
C PRO A 100 -11.67 -5.30 -10.66
N GLU A 101 -12.21 -4.32 -11.38
CA GLU A 101 -13.12 -4.55 -12.50
C GLU A 101 -12.33 -4.57 -13.81
N PRO A 102 -12.68 -5.49 -14.76
CA PRO A 102 -12.06 -5.50 -16.08
C PRO A 102 -12.35 -4.22 -16.86
N VAL A 103 -11.31 -3.58 -17.39
CA VAL A 103 -11.43 -2.40 -18.26
C VAL A 103 -11.06 -2.79 -19.68
N GLU A 104 -11.91 -2.46 -20.67
CA GLU A 104 -11.68 -2.79 -22.08
C GLU A 104 -10.37 -2.13 -22.58
N GLY A 105 -9.50 -2.95 -23.19
CA GLY A 105 -8.21 -2.50 -23.71
C GLY A 105 -7.10 -2.41 -22.68
N CYS A 106 -7.35 -2.80 -21.45
CA CYS A 106 -6.35 -2.88 -20.38
C CYS A 106 -6.11 -4.32 -19.90
N GLU A 107 -4.86 -4.64 -19.55
CA GLU A 107 -4.64 -5.82 -18.71
C GLU A 107 -5.27 -5.58 -17.32
N PRO A 108 -5.93 -6.59 -16.73
CA PRO A 108 -6.54 -6.44 -15.43
C PRO A 108 -5.52 -6.04 -14.36
N LEU A 109 -5.92 -5.09 -13.51
CA LEU A 109 -5.21 -4.79 -12.28
C LEU A 109 -5.21 -6.03 -11.38
N THR A 110 -4.10 -6.33 -10.74
CA THR A 110 -4.02 -7.39 -9.73
C THR A 110 -3.78 -6.75 -8.37
N LEU A 111 -4.70 -6.98 -7.46
CA LEU A 111 -4.59 -6.63 -6.04
C LEU A 111 -4.96 -7.88 -5.24
N GLU A 112 -3.97 -8.55 -4.69
CA GLU A 112 -4.17 -9.77 -3.92
C GLU A 112 -3.73 -9.55 -2.49
N LEU A 113 -4.67 -9.72 -1.58
CA LEU A 113 -4.46 -9.70 -0.14
C LEU A 113 -4.34 -11.13 0.35
N ALA A 114 -3.29 -11.43 1.05
CA ALA A 114 -3.08 -12.71 1.69
C ALA A 114 -2.98 -12.52 3.20
N ASN A 115 -4.07 -12.84 3.89
CA ASN A 115 -4.19 -12.76 5.34
C ASN A 115 -4.04 -14.15 5.91
N GLY A 116 -2.92 -14.45 6.56
CA GLY A 116 -2.61 -15.75 7.16
C GLY A 116 -2.69 -15.70 8.68
N TYR A 117 -3.39 -16.66 9.24
CA TYR A 117 -3.56 -16.86 10.67
C TYR A 117 -3.01 -18.23 11.05
N PHE A 118 -1.88 -18.26 11.76
CA PHE A 118 -1.17 -19.49 12.05
C PHE A 118 -1.18 -19.71 13.57
N SER A 119 -1.98 -20.69 14.03
CA SER A 119 -2.06 -21.05 15.45
C SER A 119 -1.23 -22.29 15.78
N GLN A 120 -0.76 -22.38 17.02
CA GLN A 120 -0.12 -23.60 17.53
C GLN A 120 -1.09 -24.78 17.41
N LYS A 121 -0.62 -25.91 16.95
CA LYS A 121 -1.37 -27.17 16.84
C LYS A 121 -2.03 -27.55 18.17
N GLY A 122 -3.32 -27.84 18.10
CA GLY A 122 -4.14 -28.11 19.27
C GLY A 122 -4.59 -26.86 20.04
N PHE A 123 -4.25 -25.65 19.54
CA PHE A 123 -4.73 -24.37 20.06
C PHE A 123 -5.96 -23.94 19.24
N SER A 124 -7.11 -24.52 19.56
CA SER A 124 -8.34 -24.26 18.80
C SER A 124 -8.88 -22.86 19.10
N LEU A 125 -9.01 -22.06 18.06
CA LEU A 125 -9.73 -20.79 18.11
C LEU A 125 -11.25 -21.03 18.07
N ALA A 126 -12.03 -20.07 18.56
CA ALA A 126 -13.49 -20.14 18.54
C ALA A 126 -14.00 -20.30 17.09
N PRO A 127 -14.92 -21.27 16.81
CA PRO A 127 -15.41 -21.51 15.45
C PRO A 127 -16.05 -20.28 14.80
N ASP A 128 -16.77 -19.47 15.58
CA ASP A 128 -17.40 -18.25 15.08
C ASP A 128 -16.36 -17.22 14.65
N TYR A 129 -15.27 -17.10 15.40
CA TYR A 129 -14.15 -16.22 15.04
C TYR A 129 -13.47 -16.69 13.73
N ILE A 130 -13.19 -17.99 13.58
CA ILE A 130 -12.61 -18.54 12.33
C ILE A 130 -13.54 -18.29 11.14
N ASN A 131 -14.85 -18.50 11.32
CA ASN A 131 -15.81 -18.24 10.25
C ASN A 131 -15.83 -16.76 9.84
N GLU A 132 -15.72 -15.85 10.78
CA GLU A 132 -15.69 -14.43 10.55
C GLU A 132 -14.40 -13.99 9.82
N LEU A 133 -13.24 -14.52 10.24
CA LEU A 133 -11.96 -14.30 9.54
C LEU A 133 -12.06 -14.68 8.06
N LYS A 134 -12.65 -15.85 7.78
CA LYS A 134 -12.79 -16.35 6.41
C LYS A 134 -13.77 -15.52 5.58
N ASN A 135 -14.93 -15.17 6.14
CA ASN A 135 -16.03 -14.57 5.38
C ASN A 135 -15.85 -13.05 5.18
N SER A 136 -15.31 -12.35 6.18
CA SER A 136 -15.22 -10.89 6.16
C SER A 136 -13.83 -10.38 5.75
N PHE A 137 -12.77 -11.12 6.11
CA PHE A 137 -11.39 -10.71 5.85
C PHE A 137 -10.68 -11.56 4.80
N GLN A 138 -11.35 -12.61 4.26
CA GLN A 138 -10.76 -13.56 3.31
C GLN A 138 -9.47 -14.19 3.86
N ALA A 139 -9.38 -14.35 5.18
CA ALA A 139 -8.19 -14.87 5.82
C ALA A 139 -8.16 -16.40 5.79
N GLU A 140 -6.94 -16.95 5.67
CA GLU A 140 -6.67 -18.37 5.80
C GLU A 140 -6.15 -18.69 7.20
N ALA A 141 -6.77 -19.66 7.87
CA ALA A 141 -6.33 -20.13 9.17
C ALA A 141 -5.69 -21.52 9.02
N SER A 142 -4.50 -21.71 9.59
CA SER A 142 -3.77 -22.97 9.59
C SER A 142 -3.16 -23.25 10.96
N GLU A 143 -3.14 -24.52 11.35
CA GLU A 143 -2.44 -24.97 12.56
C GLU A 143 -1.03 -25.44 12.20
N LEU A 144 -0.03 -24.93 12.93
CA LEU A 144 1.38 -25.32 12.80
C LEU A 144 1.95 -25.76 14.15
N ASP A 145 2.93 -26.65 14.15
CA ASP A 145 3.49 -27.18 15.39
C ASP A 145 4.76 -26.38 15.80
N PHE A 146 4.54 -25.14 16.24
CA PHE A 146 5.63 -24.25 16.69
C PHE A 146 6.42 -24.86 17.86
N ALA A 147 5.73 -25.55 18.78
CA ALA A 147 6.33 -26.12 19.96
C ALA A 147 7.27 -27.30 19.64
N ALA A 148 6.98 -28.08 18.60
CA ALA A 148 7.80 -29.20 18.19
C ALA A 148 8.93 -28.81 17.22
N ASP A 149 8.63 -27.93 16.26
CA ASP A 149 9.59 -27.50 15.23
C ASP A 149 9.24 -26.08 14.72
N PRO A 150 9.73 -25.02 15.41
CA PRO A 150 9.47 -23.63 15.01
C PRO A 150 10.06 -23.29 13.64
N GLU A 151 11.17 -23.89 13.22
CA GLU A 151 11.76 -23.63 11.91
C GLU A 151 10.95 -24.24 10.76
N ALA A 152 10.40 -25.45 10.95
CA ALA A 152 9.45 -26.00 9.97
C ALA A 152 8.17 -25.18 9.89
N ALA A 153 7.66 -24.67 11.03
CA ALA A 153 6.50 -23.77 11.07
C ALA A 153 6.80 -22.44 10.33
N ARG A 154 7.96 -21.83 10.60
CA ARG A 154 8.44 -20.63 9.88
C ARG A 154 8.53 -20.88 8.36
N GLY A 155 9.12 -22.00 7.97
CA GLY A 155 9.24 -22.39 6.56
C GLY A 155 7.87 -22.54 5.88
N ALA A 156 6.88 -23.11 6.58
CA ALA A 156 5.49 -23.24 6.08
C ALA A 156 4.82 -21.88 5.89
N ILE A 157 5.01 -20.95 6.84
CA ILE A 157 4.49 -19.57 6.73
C ILE A 157 5.12 -18.85 5.54
N ASN A 158 6.43 -18.92 5.39
CA ASN A 158 7.16 -18.29 4.29
C ASN A 158 6.78 -18.89 2.92
N ALA A 159 6.63 -20.21 2.83
CA ALA A 159 6.15 -20.87 1.61
C ALA A 159 4.72 -20.44 1.24
N TRP A 160 3.85 -20.28 2.23
CA TRP A 160 2.49 -19.77 2.01
C TRP A 160 2.53 -18.32 1.47
N ALA A 161 3.35 -17.44 2.06
CA ALA A 161 3.50 -16.06 1.58
C ALA A 161 4.05 -15.99 0.15
N SER A 162 5.08 -16.78 -0.16
CA SER A 162 5.67 -16.89 -1.49
C SER A 162 4.61 -17.30 -2.53
N GLN A 163 3.83 -18.33 -2.22
CA GLN A 163 2.73 -18.76 -3.09
C GLN A 163 1.69 -17.66 -3.32
N LYS A 164 1.30 -16.93 -2.28
CA LYS A 164 0.28 -15.87 -2.34
C LYS A 164 0.76 -14.60 -3.04
N THR A 165 2.06 -14.41 -3.14
CA THR A 165 2.67 -13.22 -3.74
C THR A 165 3.46 -13.54 -5.02
N HIS A 166 3.16 -14.65 -5.68
CA HIS A 166 3.83 -15.06 -6.93
C HIS A 166 5.36 -15.04 -6.83
N ASP A 167 5.89 -15.59 -5.72
CA ASP A 167 7.31 -15.66 -5.37
C ASP A 167 8.02 -14.30 -5.19
N LYS A 168 7.24 -13.21 -5.01
CA LYS A 168 7.81 -11.87 -4.81
C LYS A 168 8.20 -11.59 -3.37
N ILE A 169 7.49 -12.20 -2.43
CA ILE A 169 7.77 -12.13 -1.00
C ILE A 169 8.07 -13.56 -0.53
N GLN A 170 9.34 -13.86 -0.27
CA GLN A 170 9.78 -15.25 0.00
C GLN A 170 10.00 -15.54 1.47
N GLU A 171 10.55 -14.59 2.23
CA GLU A 171 10.92 -14.78 3.64
C GLU A 171 10.40 -13.63 4.53
N PRO A 172 9.07 -13.40 4.60
CA PRO A 172 8.51 -12.34 5.44
C PRO A 172 8.69 -12.61 6.94
N VAL A 173 8.79 -13.87 7.36
CA VAL A 173 9.13 -14.22 8.74
C VAL A 173 10.62 -14.55 8.81
N PRO A 174 11.45 -13.68 9.43
CA PRO A 174 12.88 -13.89 9.52
C PRO A 174 13.22 -15.05 10.46
N GLN A 175 14.46 -15.50 10.43
CA GLN A 175 14.97 -16.52 11.34
C GLN A 175 14.81 -16.03 12.79
N GLY A 176 14.24 -16.88 13.65
CA GLY A 176 13.92 -16.53 15.04
C GLY A 176 12.67 -15.66 15.22
N GLY A 177 11.94 -15.32 14.15
CA GLY A 177 10.68 -14.58 14.23
C GLY A 177 9.54 -15.36 14.89
N VAL A 178 9.64 -16.68 14.92
CA VAL A 178 8.77 -17.58 15.68
C VAL A 178 9.64 -18.57 16.50
N ASP A 179 9.12 -19.03 17.62
CA ASP A 179 9.82 -19.93 18.54
C ASP A 179 8.85 -20.98 19.16
N GLU A 180 9.36 -21.84 20.02
CA GLU A 180 8.60 -22.90 20.70
C GLU A 180 7.45 -22.34 21.58
N SER A 181 7.53 -21.09 22.01
CA SER A 181 6.50 -20.41 22.82
C SER A 181 5.41 -19.78 21.97
N THR A 182 5.61 -19.64 20.63
CA THR A 182 4.65 -19.03 19.73
C THR A 182 3.33 -19.78 19.74
N LYS A 183 2.24 -19.06 20.05
CA LYS A 183 0.87 -19.60 20.05
C LYS A 183 0.08 -19.10 18.85
N LEU A 184 0.44 -17.92 18.36
CA LEU A 184 -0.24 -17.25 17.28
C LEU A 184 0.75 -16.38 16.51
N ALA A 185 0.82 -16.56 15.18
CA ALA A 185 1.51 -15.71 14.26
C ALA A 185 0.53 -15.18 13.21
N LEU A 186 0.57 -13.89 13.00
CA LEU A 186 -0.17 -13.20 11.94
C LEU A 186 0.80 -12.82 10.84
N LEU A 187 0.48 -13.20 9.63
CA LEU A 187 1.19 -12.74 8.45
C LEU A 187 0.19 -12.10 7.50
N ASN A 188 0.56 -10.92 7.08
CA ASN A 188 -0.14 -10.23 6.03
C ASN A 188 0.83 -9.96 4.89
N ALA A 189 0.49 -10.46 3.71
CA ALA A 189 1.21 -10.21 2.48
C ALA A 189 0.28 -9.59 1.46
N ILE A 190 0.78 -8.65 0.69
CA ILE A 190 0.01 -7.97 -0.34
C ILE A 190 0.82 -7.91 -1.64
N TYR A 191 0.15 -8.27 -2.72
CA TYR A 191 0.69 -8.20 -4.06
C TYR A 191 -0.13 -7.22 -4.90
N PHE A 192 0.57 -6.31 -5.56
CA PHE A 192 -0.02 -5.34 -6.48
C PHE A 192 0.73 -5.37 -7.81
N LYS A 193 -0.03 -5.50 -8.90
CA LYS A 193 0.46 -5.31 -10.26
C LYS A 193 -0.53 -4.43 -11.02
N GLY A 194 -0.04 -3.35 -11.63
CA GLY A 194 -0.88 -2.44 -12.41
C GLY A 194 -0.11 -1.83 -13.56
N ASN A 195 -0.62 -1.99 -14.79
CA ASN A 195 -0.10 -1.29 -15.95
C ASN A 195 -0.57 0.17 -15.92
N TRP A 196 0.28 1.11 -16.34
CA TRP A 196 -0.16 2.50 -16.51
C TRP A 196 -1.32 2.59 -17.51
N GLN A 197 -2.30 3.41 -17.24
CA GLN A 197 -3.36 3.72 -18.21
C GLN A 197 -2.78 4.25 -19.54
N LYS A 198 -1.69 5.00 -19.45
CA LYS A 198 -0.86 5.42 -20.57
C LYS A 198 0.58 5.02 -20.25
N PRO A 199 1.12 3.93 -20.82
CA PRO A 199 2.52 3.55 -20.65
C PRO A 199 3.48 4.64 -21.11
N PHE A 200 4.69 4.65 -20.57
CA PHE A 200 5.77 5.48 -21.09
C PHE A 200 6.35 4.86 -22.37
N ASP A 201 6.81 5.70 -23.28
CA ASP A 201 7.51 5.26 -24.48
C ASP A 201 8.98 4.97 -24.13
N GLU A 202 9.40 3.71 -24.25
CA GLU A 202 10.77 3.30 -23.97
C GLU A 202 11.81 4.07 -24.79
N ALA A 203 11.44 4.51 -26.02
CA ALA A 203 12.33 5.31 -26.87
C ALA A 203 12.59 6.73 -26.32
N GLN A 204 11.72 7.20 -25.42
CA GLN A 204 11.89 8.48 -24.73
C GLN A 204 12.54 8.33 -23.35
N SER A 205 12.68 7.09 -22.86
CA SER A 205 13.42 6.81 -21.63
C SER A 205 14.93 6.93 -21.87
N GLY A 206 15.64 7.43 -20.87
CA GLY A 206 17.07 7.64 -21.01
C GLY A 206 17.78 7.85 -19.67
N PRO A 207 19.11 8.07 -19.70
CA PRO A 207 19.84 8.38 -18.48
C PRO A 207 19.43 9.73 -17.93
N GLY A 208 19.08 9.77 -16.65
CA GLY A 208 18.75 10.98 -15.92
C GLY A 208 19.56 11.12 -14.63
N HIS A 209 19.21 12.11 -13.84
CA HIS A 209 19.83 12.38 -12.54
C HIS A 209 18.77 12.37 -11.46
N PHE A 210 19.14 11.82 -10.29
CA PHE A 210 18.31 11.84 -9.09
C PHE A 210 19.17 12.31 -7.92
N THR A 211 18.71 13.32 -7.20
CA THR A 211 19.34 13.79 -5.96
C THR A 211 18.80 13.01 -4.78
N ALA A 212 19.59 12.06 -4.27
CA ALA A 212 19.24 11.29 -3.09
C ALA A 212 19.09 12.17 -1.84
N LEU A 213 18.40 11.66 -0.82
CA LEU A 213 18.23 12.38 0.46
C LEU A 213 19.57 12.72 1.12
N SER A 214 20.57 11.88 0.95
CA SER A 214 21.96 12.12 1.38
C SER A 214 22.67 13.28 0.65
N GLY A 215 22.04 13.88 -0.36
CA GLY A 215 22.63 14.90 -1.24
C GLY A 215 23.48 14.34 -2.39
N LYS A 216 23.64 13.01 -2.46
CA LYS A 216 24.39 12.35 -3.55
C LYS A 216 23.60 12.46 -4.86
N ASN A 217 24.29 12.86 -5.94
CA ASN A 217 23.70 12.87 -7.28
C ASN A 217 23.92 11.49 -7.93
N LEU A 218 22.82 10.79 -8.18
CA LEU A 218 22.79 9.46 -8.78
C LEU A 218 22.43 9.56 -10.26
N ARG A 219 22.97 8.69 -11.08
CA ARG A 219 22.57 8.51 -12.48
C ARG A 219 21.81 7.19 -12.61
N GLY A 220 20.67 7.26 -13.27
CA GLY A 220 19.82 6.09 -13.49
C GLY A 220 18.84 6.30 -14.64
N PRO A 221 18.07 5.27 -14.99
CA PRO A 221 17.05 5.38 -16.03
C PRO A 221 15.92 6.29 -15.55
N MET A 222 15.52 7.23 -16.44
CA MET A 222 14.42 8.16 -16.25
C MET A 222 13.43 8.00 -17.40
N MET A 223 12.18 7.77 -17.08
CA MET A 223 11.07 7.67 -18.03
C MET A 223 10.53 9.06 -18.31
N HIS A 224 10.35 9.43 -19.58
CA HIS A 224 9.88 10.76 -19.96
C HIS A 224 8.57 10.68 -20.74
N ASP A 225 7.64 11.59 -20.42
CA ASP A 225 6.46 11.89 -21.23
C ASP A 225 6.30 13.44 -21.30
N PRO A 226 6.73 14.07 -22.38
CA PRO A 226 6.84 15.54 -22.44
C PRO A 226 5.48 16.25 -22.54
N ASN A 227 4.39 15.54 -22.68
CA ASN A 227 3.04 16.14 -22.78
C ASN A 227 1.98 15.18 -22.25
N ARG A 228 2.06 14.89 -20.96
CA ARG A 228 1.09 14.03 -20.28
C ARG A 228 0.05 14.88 -19.55
N SER A 229 -1.23 14.63 -19.81
CA SER A 229 -2.30 15.23 -19.01
C SER A 229 -2.50 14.40 -17.76
N LEU A 230 -2.42 15.06 -16.60
CA LEU A 230 -2.58 14.43 -15.27
C LEU A 230 -3.41 15.32 -14.36
N ALA A 231 -4.08 14.73 -13.40
CA ALA A 231 -4.56 15.45 -12.24
C ALA A 231 -3.35 15.92 -11.42
N TYR A 232 -3.13 17.23 -11.39
CA TYR A 232 -1.95 17.89 -10.82
C TYR A 232 -2.34 19.03 -9.88
N TYR A 233 -1.53 19.25 -8.86
CA TYR A 233 -1.66 20.37 -7.94
C TYR A 233 -0.29 20.95 -7.59
N ARG A 234 -0.19 22.28 -7.56
CA ARG A 234 0.96 23.00 -7.03
C ARG A 234 0.62 23.56 -5.67
N GLY A 235 1.08 22.89 -4.62
CA GLY A 235 1.03 23.40 -3.26
C GLY A 235 2.06 24.51 -3.00
N SER A 236 2.17 24.96 -1.75
CA SER A 236 3.07 26.06 -1.37
C SER A 236 4.55 25.74 -1.61
N ASP A 237 4.97 24.50 -1.32
CA ASP A 237 6.35 24.03 -1.36
C ASP A 237 6.49 22.58 -1.86
N TYR A 238 5.46 22.08 -2.54
CA TYR A 238 5.45 20.76 -3.15
C TYR A 238 4.59 20.72 -4.41
N GLN A 239 4.76 19.69 -5.20
CA GLN A 239 3.91 19.33 -6.33
C GLN A 239 3.24 18.00 -6.04
N ALA A 240 1.96 17.86 -6.41
CA ALA A 240 1.23 16.60 -6.35
C ALA A 240 0.74 16.22 -7.74
N ALA A 241 0.75 14.93 -8.06
CA ALA A 241 0.14 14.43 -9.28
C ALA A 241 -0.35 12.99 -9.11
N LEU A 242 -1.41 12.66 -9.84
CA LEU A 242 -2.00 11.33 -9.85
C LEU A 242 -1.72 10.67 -11.20
N LEU A 243 -0.98 9.57 -11.18
CA LEU A 243 -0.64 8.74 -12.34
C LEU A 243 -1.58 7.53 -12.36
N PRO A 244 -2.58 7.50 -13.25
CA PRO A 244 -3.56 6.43 -13.26
C PRO A 244 -2.99 5.12 -13.82
N TYR A 245 -3.34 4.00 -13.17
CA TYR A 245 -3.20 2.67 -13.72
C TYR A 245 -4.42 2.29 -14.56
N CYS A 246 -4.28 1.24 -15.36
CA CYS A 246 -5.40 0.57 -15.98
C CYS A 246 -6.28 -0.09 -14.89
N GLY A 247 -7.50 0.36 -14.74
CA GLY A 247 -8.41 -0.05 -13.67
C GLY A 247 -8.58 1.01 -12.57
N GLN A 248 -8.96 0.56 -11.39
CA GLN A 248 -9.39 1.44 -10.30
C GLN A 248 -8.26 1.75 -9.30
N ALA A 249 -7.05 1.97 -9.78
CA ALA A 249 -5.93 2.40 -8.95
C ALA A 249 -5.14 3.54 -9.61
N ALA A 250 -4.42 4.29 -8.79
CA ALA A 250 -3.50 5.32 -9.25
C ALA A 250 -2.31 5.47 -8.30
N MET A 251 -1.16 5.93 -8.84
CA MET A 251 -0.05 6.37 -8.01
C MET A 251 -0.17 7.88 -7.77
N LEU A 252 -0.38 8.28 -6.54
CA LEU A 252 -0.22 9.66 -6.10
C LEU A 252 1.26 9.90 -5.78
N VAL A 253 1.83 10.95 -6.36
CA VAL A 253 3.19 11.40 -6.02
C VAL A 253 3.12 12.78 -5.36
N LEU A 254 3.93 12.97 -4.31
CA LEU A 254 4.11 14.24 -3.62
C LEU A 254 5.60 14.58 -3.69
N LEU A 255 5.94 15.57 -4.49
CA LEU A 255 7.32 16.00 -4.74
C LEU A 255 7.60 17.33 -4.03
N PRO A 256 8.25 17.32 -2.86
CA PRO A 256 8.66 18.56 -2.17
C PRO A 256 9.63 19.37 -3.02
N ASP A 257 9.66 20.69 -2.83
CA ASP A 257 10.62 21.57 -3.49
C ASP A 257 12.06 21.21 -3.08
N GLN A 258 13.02 21.59 -3.89
CA GLN A 258 14.41 21.25 -3.64
C GLN A 258 14.87 21.72 -2.26
N GLY A 259 15.43 20.77 -1.48
CA GLY A 259 15.89 21.01 -0.09
C GLY A 259 14.77 21.07 0.95
N LYS A 260 13.51 20.80 0.58
CA LYS A 260 12.35 20.86 1.47
C LYS A 260 11.84 19.50 1.93
N PHE A 261 12.49 18.40 1.53
CA PHE A 261 11.97 17.05 1.79
C PHE A 261 11.74 16.79 3.29
N ALA A 262 12.73 17.02 4.15
CA ALA A 262 12.60 16.73 5.58
C ALA A 262 11.53 17.60 6.27
N GLU A 263 11.42 18.89 5.90
CA GLU A 263 10.38 19.78 6.41
C GLU A 263 8.99 19.34 5.96
N PHE A 264 8.86 18.95 4.69
CA PHE A 264 7.62 18.42 4.13
C PHE A 264 7.23 17.08 4.77
N GLU A 265 8.16 16.14 4.88
CA GLU A 265 7.95 14.82 5.46
C GLU A 265 7.45 14.89 6.90
N SER A 266 8.01 15.79 7.73
CA SER A 266 7.62 15.96 9.14
C SER A 266 6.17 16.44 9.35
N ARG A 267 5.53 17.01 8.32
CA ARG A 267 4.13 17.48 8.37
C ARG A 267 3.18 16.63 7.51
N LEU A 268 3.68 15.52 6.97
CA LEU A 268 2.85 14.60 6.21
C LEU A 268 1.74 14.05 7.11
N SER A 269 0.50 14.22 6.69
CA SER A 269 -0.68 13.95 7.51
C SER A 269 -1.92 13.67 6.65
N PRO A 270 -3.00 13.12 7.25
CA PRO A 270 -4.28 12.97 6.56
C PRO A 270 -4.82 14.28 5.98
N ASP A 271 -4.64 15.40 6.67
CA ASP A 271 -5.11 16.71 6.21
C ASP A 271 -4.33 17.19 4.98
N LEU A 272 -3.00 17.02 4.96
CA LEU A 272 -2.18 17.35 3.79
C LEU A 272 -2.55 16.47 2.59
N PHE A 273 -2.78 15.17 2.82
CA PHE A 273 -3.25 14.25 1.79
C PHE A 273 -4.60 14.70 1.22
N LYS A 274 -5.56 15.05 2.09
CA LYS A 274 -6.89 15.53 1.71
C LYS A 274 -6.82 16.85 0.94
N GLU A 275 -5.97 17.78 1.38
CA GLU A 275 -5.70 19.04 0.66
C GLU A 275 -5.18 18.77 -0.74
N ALA A 276 -4.11 17.96 -0.85
CA ALA A 276 -3.52 17.62 -2.14
C ALA A 276 -4.55 16.94 -3.07
N TRP A 277 -5.27 15.94 -2.55
CA TRP A 277 -6.29 15.21 -3.29
C TRP A 277 -7.42 16.11 -3.80
N GLY A 278 -7.98 16.94 -2.94
CA GLY A 278 -9.12 17.84 -3.26
C GLY A 278 -8.76 19.00 -4.19
N SER A 279 -7.45 19.25 -4.39
CA SER A 279 -6.94 20.36 -5.21
C SER A 279 -6.37 19.91 -6.57
N LEU A 280 -6.43 18.61 -6.88
CA LEU A 280 -5.94 18.08 -8.15
C LEU A 280 -6.81 18.57 -9.31
N GLU A 281 -6.19 19.14 -10.35
CA GLU A 281 -6.85 19.60 -11.57
C GLU A 281 -6.14 19.05 -12.81
N GLU A 282 -6.90 18.72 -13.85
CA GLU A 282 -6.37 18.22 -15.13
C GLU A 282 -5.42 19.24 -15.74
N THR A 283 -4.15 18.88 -15.85
CA THR A 283 -3.07 19.78 -16.26
C THR A 283 -2.11 19.08 -17.22
N PRO A 284 -1.74 19.69 -18.36
CA PRO A 284 -0.65 19.21 -19.19
C PRO A 284 0.68 19.40 -18.48
N VAL A 285 1.43 18.32 -18.32
CA VAL A 285 2.74 18.34 -17.65
C VAL A 285 3.83 17.71 -18.53
N ASN A 286 5.04 18.22 -18.41
CA ASN A 286 6.25 17.56 -18.86
C ASN A 286 6.71 16.65 -17.70
N LEU A 287 6.46 15.35 -17.83
CA LEU A 287 6.65 14.37 -16.77
C LEU A 287 7.99 13.62 -16.93
N ALA A 288 8.71 13.49 -15.83
CA ALA A 288 9.86 12.61 -15.73
C ALA A 288 9.80 11.81 -14.42
N VAL A 289 9.87 10.46 -14.52
CA VAL A 289 9.79 9.54 -13.39
C VAL A 289 10.99 8.60 -13.40
N PRO A 290 11.72 8.42 -12.29
CA PRO A 290 12.78 7.42 -12.24
C PRO A 290 12.20 6.02 -12.37
N ARG A 291 12.89 5.11 -13.07
CA ARG A 291 12.66 3.68 -12.93
C ARG A 291 13.27 3.23 -11.62
N PHE A 292 12.50 2.52 -10.79
CA PHE A 292 13.00 2.02 -9.52
C PHE A 292 12.37 0.68 -9.15
N LYS A 293 13.13 -0.10 -8.39
CA LYS A 293 12.65 -1.34 -7.82
C LYS A 293 13.34 -1.55 -6.48
N PHE A 294 12.59 -1.80 -5.45
CA PHE A 294 13.13 -2.24 -4.18
C PHE A 294 12.14 -3.09 -3.40
N THR A 295 12.69 -3.98 -2.59
CA THR A 295 11.95 -4.80 -1.64
C THR A 295 12.59 -4.52 -0.29
N PRO A 296 11.97 -3.71 0.58
CA PRO A 296 12.46 -3.53 1.93
C PRO A 296 12.60 -4.88 2.64
N GLU A 297 13.51 -4.97 3.59
CA GLU A 297 13.53 -6.11 4.50
C GLU A 297 12.18 -6.24 5.21
N SER A 298 11.84 -7.47 5.60
CA SER A 298 10.64 -7.69 6.41
C SER A 298 10.76 -6.92 7.72
N VAL A 299 9.72 -6.17 8.06
CA VAL A 299 9.66 -5.41 9.30
C VAL A 299 8.85 -6.20 10.33
N ALA A 300 9.47 -6.50 11.48
CA ALA A 300 8.79 -6.94 12.68
C ALA A 300 8.25 -5.70 13.39
N LEU A 301 6.93 -5.54 13.41
CA LEU A 301 6.27 -4.28 13.82
C LEU A 301 5.94 -4.20 15.31
N ARG A 302 6.27 -5.22 16.09
CA ARG A 302 5.95 -5.27 17.53
C ARG A 302 6.34 -3.98 18.26
N GLU A 303 7.62 -3.59 18.16
CA GLU A 303 8.10 -2.40 18.89
C GLU A 303 7.49 -1.12 18.32
N THR A 304 7.37 -0.99 17.02
CA THR A 304 6.73 0.15 16.37
C THR A 304 5.26 0.30 16.80
N LEU A 305 4.51 -0.80 16.83
CA LEU A 305 3.10 -0.79 17.27
C LEU A 305 2.97 -0.50 18.77
N ARG A 306 3.94 -0.94 19.60
CA ARG A 306 4.00 -0.59 21.01
C ARG A 306 4.26 0.89 21.23
N GLU A 307 5.16 1.49 20.46
CA GLU A 307 5.43 2.93 20.50
C GLU A 307 4.22 3.75 20.02
N LEU A 308 3.42 3.22 19.12
CA LEU A 308 2.14 3.82 18.70
C LEU A 308 1.04 3.66 19.76
N GLY A 309 1.17 2.69 20.69
CA GLY A 309 0.24 2.52 21.80
C GLY A 309 -0.41 1.14 21.91
N ILE A 310 -0.12 0.16 21.04
CA ILE A 310 -0.56 -1.22 21.20
C ILE A 310 0.45 -1.95 22.11
N VAL A 311 0.21 -1.95 23.40
CA VAL A 311 1.12 -2.52 24.40
C VAL A 311 0.60 -3.85 24.93
N GLN A 312 -0.66 -3.88 25.34
CA GLN A 312 -1.24 -5.06 26.02
C GLN A 312 -1.32 -6.27 25.12
N ALA A 313 -1.65 -6.11 23.84
CA ALA A 313 -1.72 -7.22 22.89
C ALA A 313 -0.46 -8.11 22.85
N PHE A 314 0.71 -7.53 23.16
CA PHE A 314 2.01 -8.22 23.18
C PHE A 314 2.45 -8.66 24.58
N GLY A 315 1.68 -8.34 25.61
CA GLY A 315 1.98 -8.62 27.02
C GLY A 315 1.27 -9.85 27.56
N ASP A 316 1.56 -10.16 28.82
CA ASP A 316 0.91 -11.27 29.54
C ASP A 316 -0.53 -10.92 30.01
N ASP A 317 -0.89 -9.63 29.95
CA ASP A 317 -2.23 -9.11 30.28
C ASP A 317 -3.10 -8.95 29.02
N ALA A 318 -2.71 -9.55 27.89
CA ALA A 318 -3.49 -9.52 26.65
C ALA A 318 -4.81 -10.25 26.82
N ASP A 319 -5.91 -9.61 26.45
CA ASP A 319 -7.25 -10.20 26.48
C ASP A 319 -7.71 -10.54 25.06
N PHE A 320 -7.58 -11.82 24.70
CA PHE A 320 -8.05 -12.39 23.45
C PHE A 320 -9.16 -13.42 23.64
N THR A 321 -9.94 -13.27 24.71
CA THR A 321 -11.05 -14.17 25.05
C THR A 321 -12.14 -14.27 23.98
N ALA A 322 -12.29 -13.26 23.11
CA ALA A 322 -13.22 -13.32 21.98
C ALA A 322 -12.75 -14.26 20.86
N MET A 323 -11.42 -14.50 20.71
CA MET A 323 -10.92 -15.49 19.76
C MET A 323 -10.65 -16.86 20.40
N ARG A 324 -10.35 -16.89 21.70
CA ARG A 324 -10.12 -18.11 22.49
C ARG A 324 -10.53 -17.91 23.95
N PRO A 325 -11.63 -18.57 24.41
CA PRO A 325 -12.16 -18.33 25.74
C PRO A 325 -11.20 -18.68 26.90
N GLU A 326 -10.21 -19.54 26.69
CA GLU A 326 -9.22 -19.95 27.69
C GLU A 326 -8.22 -18.85 28.05
N ASP A 327 -8.21 -17.70 27.35
CA ASP A 327 -7.43 -16.49 27.64
C ASP A 327 -5.94 -16.75 27.92
N ASP A 328 -5.30 -17.44 27.01
CA ASP A 328 -3.88 -17.80 27.11
C ASP A 328 -3.09 -17.39 25.84
N LEU A 329 -3.64 -16.43 25.09
CA LEU A 329 -3.07 -15.90 23.87
C LEU A 329 -2.45 -14.54 24.09
N LYS A 330 -1.33 -14.31 23.45
CA LYS A 330 -0.76 -12.98 23.17
C LYS A 330 -0.21 -12.95 21.77
N LEU A 331 -0.16 -11.77 21.19
CA LEU A 331 0.43 -11.55 19.89
C LEU A 331 1.96 -11.63 20.01
N GLN A 332 2.60 -12.46 19.19
CA GLN A 332 4.06 -12.57 19.19
C GLN A 332 4.68 -11.41 18.44
N ASP A 333 4.30 -11.23 17.18
CA ASP A 333 4.71 -10.14 16.31
C ASP A 333 3.71 -9.96 15.16
N VAL A 334 3.85 -8.86 14.43
CA VAL A 334 3.18 -8.59 13.16
C VAL A 334 4.26 -8.41 12.10
N PHE A 335 4.40 -9.38 11.21
CA PHE A 335 5.38 -9.32 10.13
C PHE A 335 4.76 -8.69 8.90
N HIS A 336 5.47 -7.74 8.32
CA HIS A 336 5.06 -7.07 7.09
C HIS A 336 6.21 -6.92 6.12
N GLN A 337 5.94 -7.26 4.86
CA GLN A 337 6.84 -7.01 3.75
C GLN A 337 6.03 -6.64 2.52
N ALA A 338 6.47 -5.61 1.80
CA ALA A 338 5.90 -5.18 0.55
C ALA A 338 7.03 -4.97 -0.48
N MET A 339 6.70 -5.10 -1.76
CA MET A 339 7.63 -4.88 -2.86
C MET A 339 7.04 -3.91 -3.85
N VAL A 340 7.87 -3.05 -4.42
CA VAL A 340 7.49 -2.16 -5.51
C VAL A 340 8.52 -2.21 -6.63
N ALA A 341 8.03 -2.27 -7.87
CA ALA A 341 8.86 -2.12 -9.07
C ALA A 341 8.10 -1.23 -10.06
N VAL A 342 8.70 -0.14 -10.47
CA VAL A 342 8.09 0.86 -11.37
C VAL A 342 8.94 0.99 -12.62
N ASP A 343 8.32 0.75 -13.77
CA ASP A 343 8.91 0.86 -15.09
C ASP A 343 7.95 1.52 -16.10
N GLU A 344 8.30 1.51 -17.38
CA GLU A 344 7.54 2.14 -18.44
C GLU A 344 6.14 1.55 -18.64
N ALA A 345 5.97 0.26 -18.36
CA ALA A 345 4.69 -0.41 -18.52
C ALA A 345 3.75 -0.17 -17.33
N GLY A 346 4.32 -0.03 -16.11
CA GLY A 346 3.52 0.13 -14.90
C GLY A 346 4.27 -0.16 -13.60
N THR A 347 3.53 -0.62 -12.61
CA THR A 347 4.08 -1.20 -11.39
C THR A 347 4.00 -2.71 -11.50
N GLU A 348 5.17 -3.36 -11.44
CA GLU A 348 5.36 -4.80 -11.64
C GLU A 348 4.82 -5.34 -12.99
N ALA A 349 4.85 -4.53 -14.05
CA ALA A 349 4.38 -4.90 -15.37
C ALA A 349 5.43 -5.69 -16.16
N ALA A 350 4.96 -6.66 -16.96
CA ALA A 350 5.76 -7.24 -18.05
C ALA A 350 5.59 -6.37 -19.30
N ALA A 351 6.66 -6.04 -20.00
CA ALA A 351 6.63 -5.18 -21.17
C ALA A 351 5.67 -5.71 -22.24
N VAL A 352 4.60 -4.98 -22.50
CA VAL A 352 3.72 -5.17 -23.67
C VAL A 352 3.92 -3.95 -24.55
N SER A 353 4.51 -4.16 -25.73
CA SER A 353 4.74 -3.09 -26.70
C SER A 353 3.41 -2.65 -27.30
N ALA A 354 2.85 -1.54 -26.86
CA ALA A 354 1.73 -0.87 -27.51
C ALA A 354 2.24 0.15 -28.52
N VAL A 355 1.96 -0.03 -29.80
CA VAL A 355 2.25 0.94 -30.87
C VAL A 355 1.12 1.97 -30.89
N ALA A 356 1.38 3.14 -30.32
CA ALA A 356 0.47 4.28 -30.43
C ALA A 356 0.70 5.01 -31.77
N VAL A 357 -0.31 5.04 -32.63
CA VAL A 357 -0.34 5.85 -33.86
C VAL A 357 -0.93 7.21 -33.52
N GLY A 358 -0.09 8.20 -33.34
CA GLY A 358 -0.50 9.58 -33.02
C GLY A 358 -0.67 10.46 -34.27
N THR A 359 -1.70 11.32 -34.28
CA THR A 359 -1.90 12.38 -35.27
C THR A 359 -0.95 13.55 -34.99
N ARG A 360 -0.31 14.05 -36.05
CA ARG A 360 0.62 15.21 -36.00
C ARG A 360 -0.15 16.51 -35.79
N SER A 361 -0.42 16.89 -34.57
CA SER A 361 -0.51 18.30 -34.21
C SER A 361 0.54 18.53 -33.12
N MET A 362 1.41 19.50 -33.27
CA MET A 362 2.34 19.88 -32.19
C MET A 362 1.50 20.51 -31.08
N PRO A 363 1.31 19.84 -29.95
CA PRO A 363 0.67 20.46 -28.79
C PRO A 363 1.55 21.61 -28.29
N ALA A 364 0.92 22.62 -27.70
CA ALA A 364 1.66 23.66 -26.99
C ALA A 364 2.54 23.00 -25.92
N LYS A 365 3.78 23.48 -25.78
CA LYS A 365 4.70 22.94 -24.75
C LYS A 365 4.08 23.16 -23.39
N PRO A 366 3.96 22.10 -22.55
CA PRO A 366 3.42 22.26 -21.20
C PRO A 366 4.22 23.30 -20.41
N GLU A 367 3.52 24.13 -19.64
CA GLU A 367 4.16 25.11 -18.77
C GLU A 367 4.69 24.47 -17.48
N VAL A 368 4.11 23.34 -17.09
CA VAL A 368 4.45 22.63 -15.86
C VAL A 368 5.46 21.52 -16.12
N ASN A 369 6.56 21.54 -15.35
CA ASN A 369 7.53 20.45 -15.30
C ASN A 369 7.37 19.71 -13.97
N LEU A 370 7.07 18.41 -14.04
CA LEU A 370 7.04 17.49 -12.92
C LEU A 370 8.16 16.45 -13.12
N GLU A 371 9.32 16.75 -12.58
CA GLU A 371 10.49 15.87 -12.65
C GLU A 371 10.75 15.26 -11.28
N LEU A 372 10.46 13.96 -11.12
CA LEU A 372 10.73 13.21 -9.90
C LEU A 372 12.23 12.87 -9.79
N ASN A 373 13.05 13.89 -9.79
CA ASN A 373 14.52 13.82 -9.85
C ASN A 373 15.20 14.02 -8.48
N ARG A 374 14.44 13.92 -7.40
CA ARG A 374 14.87 14.02 -5.99
C ARG A 374 13.90 13.26 -5.11
N SER A 375 14.23 13.10 -3.83
CA SER A 375 13.38 12.38 -2.87
C SER A 375 11.92 12.85 -2.91
N PHE A 376 11.00 11.89 -2.96
CA PHE A 376 9.56 12.16 -3.00
C PHE A 376 8.78 11.09 -2.23
N ILE A 377 7.56 11.44 -1.82
CA ILE A 377 6.57 10.52 -1.25
C ILE A 377 5.69 9.99 -2.38
N PHE A 378 5.30 8.73 -2.29
CA PHE A 378 4.32 8.16 -3.22
C PHE A 378 3.36 7.21 -2.50
N ALA A 379 2.16 7.13 -3.02
CA ALA A 379 1.15 6.20 -2.53
C ALA A 379 0.44 5.51 -3.71
N ILE A 380 0.08 4.25 -3.57
CA ILE A 380 -0.87 3.60 -4.46
C ILE A 380 -2.24 3.71 -3.79
N VAL A 381 -3.18 4.30 -4.50
CA VAL A 381 -4.50 4.65 -3.97
C VAL A 381 -5.61 4.08 -4.84
N HIS A 382 -6.76 3.80 -4.23
CA HIS A 382 -7.99 3.54 -4.96
C HIS A 382 -8.79 4.86 -5.08
N PRO A 383 -8.92 5.45 -6.29
CA PRO A 383 -9.44 6.81 -6.43
C PRO A 383 -10.87 7.02 -5.92
N GLU A 384 -11.76 6.06 -6.11
CA GLU A 384 -13.15 6.20 -5.71
C GLU A 384 -13.35 6.17 -4.19
N THR A 385 -12.65 5.26 -3.49
CA THR A 385 -12.75 5.16 -2.03
C THR A 385 -11.76 6.05 -1.30
N GLN A 386 -10.73 6.56 -1.99
CA GLN A 386 -9.57 7.26 -1.45
C GLN A 386 -8.73 6.41 -0.48
N SER A 387 -8.85 5.08 -0.56
CA SER A 387 -8.06 4.16 0.26
C SER A 387 -6.59 4.21 -0.12
N LEU A 388 -5.73 4.36 0.89
CA LEU A 388 -4.29 4.18 0.77
C LEU A 388 -3.97 2.69 0.81
N LEU A 389 -3.65 2.11 -0.36
CA LEU A 389 -3.27 0.71 -0.48
C LEU A 389 -1.80 0.51 -0.09
N PHE A 390 -0.94 1.42 -0.57
CA PHE A 390 0.48 1.47 -0.23
C PHE A 390 0.92 2.91 0.01
N LEU A 391 1.91 3.07 0.85
CA LEU A 391 2.56 4.35 1.13
C LEU A 391 4.07 4.14 1.22
N GLY A 392 4.83 5.07 0.66
CA GLY A 392 6.27 5.01 0.72
C GLY A 392 6.97 6.30 0.35
N ARG A 393 8.28 6.27 0.48
CA ARG A 393 9.17 7.31 -0.03
C ARG A 393 10.28 6.71 -0.87
N LEU A 394 10.67 7.41 -1.90
CA LEU A 394 11.87 7.11 -2.66
C LEU A 394 12.93 8.15 -2.34
N THR A 395 13.98 7.73 -1.66
CA THR A 395 15.16 8.56 -1.30
C THR A 395 16.38 8.21 -2.12
N ASP A 396 16.44 6.99 -2.64
CA ASP A 396 17.51 6.47 -3.51
C ASP A 396 16.94 5.39 -4.46
N PRO A 397 16.81 5.65 -5.77
CA PRO A 397 16.29 4.67 -6.74
C PRO A 397 17.24 3.50 -7.01
N ALA A 398 18.49 3.56 -6.56
CA ALA A 398 19.47 2.49 -6.72
C ALA A 398 19.53 1.54 -5.50
N GLN A 399 18.83 1.86 -4.41
CA GLN A 399 18.80 1.03 -3.21
C GLN A 399 17.99 -0.24 -3.49
N GLY A 400 18.60 -1.40 -3.29
CA GLY A 400 17.96 -2.72 -3.45
C GLY A 400 17.91 -3.25 -4.90
N GLN A 401 18.67 -2.63 -5.82
CA GLN A 401 18.87 -3.18 -7.17
C GLN A 401 19.94 -4.28 -7.18
#